data_1c4427fe159a0a7f0791bd4416dcfaa6
#
_entry.id   1c4427fe159a0a7f0791bd4416dcfaa6
#
_cell.length_a   1.000
_cell.length_b   1.000
_cell.length_c   1.000
_cell.angle_alpha   90.00
_cell.angle_beta   90.00
_cell.angle_gamma   90.00
#
_symmetry.space_group_name_H-M   'P 1'
#
loop_
_entity.id
_entity.type
_entity.pdbx_description
1 polymer ?
#
loop_
_entity_poly.entity_id
_entity_poly.type
_entity_poly.pdbx_seq_one_letter_code
_entity_poly.pdbx_strand_id
1 'polypeptide(L)'
;MNKETMKQGMIKVLNMYDIPWGNSAIDKIINTWADNKAPLIELLRHHPNWNDEKCYVAFDQNIKGQPDEEKIYNFINWMIIKGRRTDALFALRDYREQLLDERTASLIKECYPDIKGISAGQKTSRAVKKICTLIGITSNTYSDFEKRYAKYSDAINPLDVVRHTILSVNPVDYLLSSNGNSWSSCHTLDKNNPNGFSGCHCSGTMSYLLDGTTMVYYQVDKEYDGNDLEFEPKIIRQLFHY
;
A
#
# COMPACT_ATOMS: atom_id res chain seq x y z
N MET A 1 18.13 -7.71 20.38
CA MET A 1 17.32 -8.69 19.61
C MET A 1 17.18 -9.98 20.41
N ASN A 2 15.95 -10.41 20.68
CA ASN A 2 15.67 -11.64 21.41
C ASN A 2 15.09 -12.71 20.45
N LYS A 3 15.93 -13.68 20.05
CA LYS A 3 15.53 -14.77 19.12
C LYS A 3 14.33 -15.58 19.65
N GLU A 4 14.21 -15.76 20.98
CA GLU A 4 13.08 -16.49 21.55
C GLU A 4 11.77 -15.71 21.37
N THR A 5 11.77 -14.40 21.56
CA THR A 5 10.59 -13.55 21.30
C THR A 5 10.16 -13.66 19.83
N MET A 6 11.11 -13.59 18.89
CA MET A 6 10.84 -13.74 17.45
C MET A 6 10.27 -15.12 17.12
N LYS A 7 10.83 -16.17 17.73
CA LYS A 7 10.35 -17.55 17.59
C LYS A 7 8.90 -17.69 18.06
N GLN A 8 8.59 -17.18 19.24
CA GLN A 8 7.23 -17.24 19.79
C GLN A 8 6.23 -16.47 18.92
N GLY A 9 6.61 -15.30 18.41
CA GLY A 9 5.80 -14.54 17.45
C GLY A 9 5.52 -15.35 16.17
N MET A 10 6.54 -15.99 15.59
CA MET A 10 6.35 -16.86 14.43
C MET A 10 5.42 -18.04 14.74
N ILE A 11 5.61 -18.73 15.85
CA ILE A 11 4.74 -19.85 16.27
C ILE A 11 3.28 -19.38 16.35
N LYS A 12 3.04 -18.22 16.97
CA LYS A 12 1.70 -17.65 17.08
C LYS A 12 1.05 -17.42 15.72
N VAL A 13 1.76 -16.80 14.77
CA VAL A 13 1.26 -16.56 13.42
C VAL A 13 1.03 -17.87 12.66
N LEU A 14 1.95 -18.81 12.73
CA LEU A 14 1.80 -20.10 12.05
C LEU A 14 0.59 -20.88 12.57
N ASN A 15 0.38 -20.88 13.88
CA ASN A 15 -0.81 -21.50 14.49
C ASN A 15 -2.11 -20.83 14.07
N MET A 16 -2.12 -19.48 13.91
CA MET A 16 -3.28 -18.72 13.46
C MET A 16 -3.73 -19.14 12.05
N TYR A 17 -2.80 -19.59 11.21
CA TYR A 17 -3.08 -20.08 9.86
C TYR A 17 -3.07 -21.60 9.72
N ASP A 18 -3.09 -22.34 10.81
CA ASP A 18 -3.04 -23.82 10.83
C ASP A 18 -1.84 -24.38 10.04
N ILE A 19 -0.67 -23.78 10.18
CA ILE A 19 0.56 -24.22 9.52
C ILE A 19 1.39 -25.05 10.50
N PRO A 20 1.46 -26.37 10.35
CA PRO A 20 2.03 -27.29 11.36
C PRO A 20 3.56 -27.40 11.22
N TRP A 21 4.30 -26.31 11.41
CA TRP A 21 5.76 -26.40 11.42
C TRP A 21 6.26 -26.84 12.80
N GLY A 22 7.15 -27.83 12.77
CA GLY A 22 7.80 -28.30 14.01
C GLY A 22 8.83 -27.29 14.54
N ASN A 23 9.02 -27.29 15.86
CA ASN A 23 9.95 -26.38 16.53
C ASN A 23 11.35 -26.38 15.93
N SER A 24 11.87 -27.55 15.52
CA SER A 24 13.19 -27.63 14.89
C SER A 24 13.30 -26.88 13.56
N ALA A 25 12.22 -26.87 12.76
CA ALA A 25 12.19 -26.09 11.52
C ALA A 25 12.18 -24.59 11.82
N ILE A 26 11.37 -24.17 12.79
CA ILE A 26 11.29 -22.76 13.22
C ILE A 26 12.63 -22.30 13.80
N ASP A 27 13.30 -23.12 14.61
CA ASP A 27 14.64 -22.80 15.14
C ASP A 27 15.66 -22.60 14.03
N LYS A 28 15.64 -23.45 13.02
CA LYS A 28 16.52 -23.30 11.84
C LYS A 28 16.24 -21.99 11.10
N ILE A 29 14.97 -21.66 10.88
CA ILE A 29 14.56 -20.41 10.21
C ILE A 29 15.02 -19.21 11.00
N ILE A 30 14.77 -19.15 12.31
CA ILE A 30 15.16 -18.03 13.17
C ILE A 30 16.69 -17.84 13.20
N ASN A 31 17.45 -18.93 13.24
CA ASN A 31 18.90 -18.83 13.21
C ASN A 31 19.39 -18.30 11.86
N THR A 32 18.89 -18.86 10.75
CA THR A 32 19.24 -18.38 9.40
C THR A 32 18.83 -16.91 9.20
N TRP A 33 17.64 -16.52 9.65
CA TRP A 33 17.19 -15.13 9.62
C TRP A 33 18.14 -14.23 10.41
N ALA A 34 18.49 -14.60 11.63
CA ALA A 34 19.34 -13.77 12.47
C ALA A 34 20.74 -13.56 11.86
N ASP A 35 21.28 -14.61 11.26
CA ASP A 35 22.59 -14.55 10.62
C ASP A 35 22.54 -13.70 9.32
N ASN A 36 21.54 -13.91 8.48
CA ASN A 36 21.43 -13.22 7.20
C ASN A 36 20.99 -11.77 7.36
N LYS A 37 20.09 -11.44 8.31
CA LYS A 37 19.64 -10.07 8.56
C LYS A 37 20.60 -9.25 9.44
N ALA A 38 21.65 -9.82 9.97
CA ALA A 38 22.58 -9.12 10.84
C ALA A 38 23.08 -7.77 10.26
N PRO A 39 23.45 -7.66 8.96
CA PRO A 39 23.85 -6.38 8.38
C PRO A 39 22.74 -5.33 8.35
N LEU A 40 21.51 -5.74 8.05
CA LEU A 40 20.35 -4.83 8.06
C LEU A 40 19.98 -4.40 9.48
N ILE A 41 20.02 -5.32 10.44
CA ILE A 41 19.79 -5.01 11.85
C ILE A 41 20.81 -3.99 12.35
N GLU A 42 22.08 -4.18 12.01
CA GLU A 42 23.13 -3.24 12.39
C GLU A 42 22.92 -1.86 11.75
N LEU A 43 22.53 -1.81 10.48
CA LEU A 43 22.18 -0.58 9.79
C LEU A 43 21.02 0.15 10.50
N LEU A 44 19.94 -0.57 10.80
CA LEU A 44 18.75 0.01 11.40
C LEU A 44 18.96 0.46 12.85
N ARG A 45 19.89 -0.15 13.58
CA ARG A 45 20.25 0.24 14.95
C ARG A 45 20.78 1.66 15.07
N HIS A 46 21.33 2.20 14.02
CA HIS A 46 21.75 3.61 13.99
C HIS A 46 20.57 4.60 13.93
N HIS A 47 19.37 4.13 13.64
CA HIS A 47 18.19 4.98 13.63
C HIS A 47 17.71 5.27 15.08
N PRO A 48 17.40 6.53 15.43
CA PRO A 48 17.03 6.90 16.81
C PRO A 48 15.78 6.19 17.34
N ASN A 49 14.89 5.79 16.43
CA ASN A 49 13.65 5.11 16.78
C ASN A 49 13.74 3.58 16.62
N TRP A 50 14.94 3.03 16.60
CA TRP A 50 15.10 1.59 16.55
C TRP A 50 14.58 0.92 17.82
N ASN A 51 13.77 -0.14 17.65
CA ASN A 51 13.32 -1.01 18.73
C ASN A 51 14.02 -2.37 18.62
N ASP A 52 14.93 -2.65 19.53
CA ASP A 52 15.74 -3.88 19.51
C ASP A 52 14.93 -5.15 19.82
N GLU A 53 13.87 -5.04 20.62
CA GLU A 53 12.97 -6.17 20.90
C GLU A 53 12.12 -6.55 19.70
N LYS A 54 11.62 -5.55 18.99
CA LYS A 54 10.70 -5.72 17.87
C LYS A 54 11.41 -5.82 16.53
N CYS A 55 12.69 -5.51 16.46
CA CYS A 55 13.49 -5.49 15.22
C CYS A 55 12.89 -4.62 14.12
N TYR A 56 12.45 -3.41 14.47
CA TYR A 56 11.95 -2.43 13.51
C TYR A 56 12.30 -1.00 13.90
N VAL A 57 12.12 -0.09 12.96
CA VAL A 57 12.08 1.36 13.16
C VAL A 57 10.66 1.83 12.94
N ALA A 58 10.09 2.58 13.91
CA ALA A 58 8.81 3.24 13.77
C ALA A 58 9.00 4.76 13.69
N PHE A 59 8.34 5.41 12.73
CA PHE A 59 8.41 6.86 12.58
C PHE A 59 7.14 7.41 11.92
N ASP A 60 6.82 8.64 12.26
CA ASP A 60 5.72 9.34 11.64
C ASP A 60 6.19 9.98 10.34
N GLN A 61 5.49 9.71 9.27
CA GLN A 61 5.73 10.30 7.99
C GLN A 61 4.61 11.29 7.65
N ASN A 62 4.96 12.57 7.60
CA ASN A 62 4.08 13.56 7.02
C ASN A 62 4.10 13.36 5.50
N ILE A 63 3.05 12.77 4.97
CA ILE A 63 2.85 12.69 3.54
C ILE A 63 2.33 14.04 3.09
N LYS A 64 3.26 14.91 2.72
CA LYS A 64 2.89 16.10 1.95
C LYS A 64 2.43 15.61 0.60
N GLY A 65 1.16 15.78 0.33
CA GLY A 65 0.65 15.55 -1.00
C GLY A 65 1.41 16.42 -2.02
N GLN A 66 1.55 15.91 -3.24
CA GLN A 66 1.92 16.78 -4.36
C GLN A 66 0.95 17.96 -4.40
N PRO A 67 1.36 19.16 -4.86
CA PRO A 67 0.43 20.25 -5.14
C PRO A 67 -0.77 19.72 -5.93
N ASP A 68 -1.95 20.18 -5.57
CA ASP A 68 -3.21 19.67 -6.16
C ASP A 68 -3.23 19.74 -7.68
N GLU A 69 -2.67 20.81 -8.24
CA GLU A 69 -2.52 21.03 -9.68
C GLU A 69 -1.66 19.96 -10.35
N GLU A 70 -0.55 19.58 -9.73
CA GLU A 70 0.34 18.53 -10.24
C GLU A 70 -0.32 17.14 -10.17
N LYS A 71 -1.07 16.87 -9.12
CA LYS A 71 -1.84 15.62 -9.00
C LYS A 71 -2.93 15.52 -10.07
N ILE A 72 -3.67 16.59 -10.26
CA ILE A 72 -4.73 16.66 -11.29
C ILE A 72 -4.13 16.46 -12.66
N TYR A 73 -3.02 17.16 -12.98
CA TYR A 73 -2.33 17.02 -14.24
C TYR A 73 -1.86 15.57 -14.47
N ASN A 74 -1.19 14.98 -13.51
CA ASN A 74 -0.69 13.62 -13.60
C ASN A 74 -1.81 12.61 -13.75
N PHE A 75 -2.92 12.81 -13.05
CA PHE A 75 -4.09 11.95 -13.16
C PHE A 75 -4.74 12.04 -14.55
N ILE A 76 -4.97 13.25 -15.07
CA ILE A 76 -5.56 13.46 -16.39
C ILE A 76 -4.63 12.91 -17.48
N ASN A 77 -3.32 13.16 -17.36
CA ASN A 77 -2.32 12.63 -18.27
C ASN A 77 -2.31 11.10 -18.27
N TRP A 78 -2.35 10.48 -17.09
CA TRP A 78 -2.45 9.03 -16.96
C TRP A 78 -3.73 8.48 -17.59
N MET A 79 -4.87 9.14 -17.38
CA MET A 79 -6.16 8.77 -17.96
C MET A 79 -6.11 8.82 -19.48
N ILE A 80 -5.45 9.83 -20.06
CA ILE A 80 -5.24 9.99 -21.48
C ILE A 80 -4.36 8.88 -22.05
N ILE A 81 -3.19 8.62 -21.43
CA ILE A 81 -2.23 7.61 -21.88
C ILE A 81 -2.80 6.19 -21.78
N LYS A 82 -3.49 5.90 -20.70
CA LYS A 82 -4.03 4.54 -20.46
C LYS A 82 -5.36 4.29 -21.17
N GLY A 83 -5.98 5.32 -21.71
CA GLY A 83 -7.23 5.27 -22.45
C GLY A 83 -8.31 4.40 -21.76
N ARG A 84 -9.49 4.86 -21.56
CA ARG A 84 -10.71 4.10 -21.25
C ARG A 84 -10.71 3.14 -20.03
N ARG A 85 -9.68 3.09 -19.19
CA ARG A 85 -9.74 2.21 -18.01
C ARG A 85 -10.66 2.82 -16.96
N THR A 86 -11.64 2.04 -16.55
CA THR A 86 -12.53 2.37 -15.43
C THR A 86 -11.75 2.64 -14.14
N ASP A 87 -10.58 2.03 -13.97
CA ASP A 87 -9.68 2.29 -12.84
C ASP A 87 -9.23 3.76 -12.74
N ALA A 88 -9.14 4.46 -13.88
CA ALA A 88 -8.83 5.89 -13.91
C ALA A 88 -9.91 6.73 -13.25
N LEU A 89 -11.16 6.29 -13.34
CA LEU A 89 -12.27 6.97 -12.68
C LEU A 89 -12.17 6.88 -11.16
N PHE A 90 -11.46 5.88 -10.65
CA PHE A 90 -11.29 5.70 -9.20
C PHE A 90 -10.41 6.77 -8.56
N ALA A 91 -9.42 7.27 -9.24
CA ALA A 91 -8.60 8.36 -8.75
C ALA A 91 -9.27 9.74 -8.79
N LEU A 92 -10.40 9.87 -9.51
CA LEU A 92 -11.18 11.11 -9.62
C LEU A 92 -11.76 11.64 -8.33
N ARG A 93 -11.99 10.74 -7.44
CA ARG A 93 -12.63 11.06 -6.19
C ARG A 93 -11.92 12.19 -5.43
N ASP A 94 -10.59 12.11 -5.39
CA ASP A 94 -9.77 13.01 -4.61
C ASP A 94 -9.65 14.41 -5.27
N TYR A 95 -9.95 14.50 -6.57
CA TYR A 95 -9.82 15.73 -7.34
C TYR A 95 -11.14 16.35 -7.79
N ARG A 96 -12.29 15.73 -7.51
CA ARG A 96 -13.58 16.11 -8.07
C ARG A 96 -14.01 17.55 -7.82
N GLU A 97 -13.66 18.08 -6.65
CA GLU A 97 -14.02 19.46 -6.25
C GLU A 97 -12.97 20.48 -6.64
N GLN A 98 -11.81 20.03 -7.07
CA GLN A 98 -10.73 20.92 -7.46
C GLN A 98 -10.94 21.51 -8.84
N LEU A 99 -10.33 22.66 -9.06
CA LEU A 99 -10.42 23.37 -10.31
C LEU A 99 -9.26 22.98 -11.24
N LEU A 100 -9.54 22.86 -12.53
CA LEU A 100 -8.49 22.67 -13.52
C LEU A 100 -7.65 23.93 -13.65
N ASP A 101 -6.35 23.78 -13.75
CA ASP A 101 -5.42 24.80 -14.19
C ASP A 101 -5.40 24.92 -15.74
N GLU A 102 -4.70 25.92 -16.26
CA GLU A 102 -4.59 26.14 -17.70
C GLU A 102 -3.83 25.05 -18.42
N ARG A 103 -2.76 24.50 -17.77
CA ARG A 103 -1.94 23.43 -18.32
C ARG A 103 -2.75 22.15 -18.51
N THR A 104 -3.52 21.76 -17.51
CA THR A 104 -4.38 20.58 -17.54
C THR A 104 -5.53 20.74 -18.54
N ALA A 105 -6.15 21.91 -18.58
CA ALA A 105 -7.20 22.20 -19.56
C ALA A 105 -6.68 22.15 -21.00
N SER A 106 -5.47 22.63 -21.25
CA SER A 106 -4.80 22.57 -22.55
C SER A 106 -4.45 21.14 -22.95
N LEU A 107 -3.90 20.35 -22.02
CA LEU A 107 -3.62 18.93 -22.23
C LEU A 107 -4.87 18.13 -22.64
N ILE A 108 -6.00 18.38 -21.97
CA ILE A 108 -7.27 17.72 -22.30
C ILE A 108 -7.71 18.07 -23.72
N LYS A 109 -7.64 19.33 -24.12
CA LYS A 109 -8.02 19.78 -25.47
C LYS A 109 -7.12 19.22 -26.56
N GLU A 110 -5.82 19.14 -26.28
CA GLU A 110 -4.84 18.55 -27.20
C GLU A 110 -5.12 17.07 -27.45
N CYS A 111 -5.38 16.32 -26.38
CA CYS A 111 -5.60 14.89 -26.49
C CYS A 111 -7.01 14.50 -26.94
N TYR A 112 -7.98 15.40 -26.78
CA TYR A 112 -9.36 15.21 -27.20
C TYR A 112 -9.86 16.45 -28.00
N PRO A 113 -9.44 16.60 -29.27
CA PRO A 113 -9.77 17.79 -30.05
C PRO A 113 -11.27 18.05 -30.18
N ASP A 114 -12.09 17.02 -30.19
CA ASP A 114 -13.55 17.11 -30.31
C ASP A 114 -14.25 17.45 -28.98
N ILE A 115 -13.52 17.54 -27.86
CA ILE A 115 -14.13 17.83 -26.56
C ILE A 115 -14.53 19.32 -26.49
N LYS A 116 -15.79 19.58 -26.16
CA LYS A 116 -16.31 20.95 -26.05
C LYS A 116 -16.38 21.40 -24.58
N GLY A 117 -16.12 22.70 -24.38
CA GLY A 117 -16.37 23.35 -23.11
C GLY A 117 -15.41 22.95 -21.98
N ILE A 118 -14.17 22.62 -22.27
CA ILE A 118 -13.09 22.49 -21.31
C ILE A 118 -12.39 23.84 -21.16
N SER A 119 -12.23 24.30 -19.92
CA SER A 119 -11.52 25.53 -19.57
C SER A 119 -10.90 25.44 -18.20
N ALA A 120 -9.86 26.22 -17.95
CA ALA A 120 -9.39 26.46 -16.59
C ALA A 120 -10.51 27.03 -15.71
N GLY A 121 -10.44 26.79 -14.43
CA GLY A 121 -11.43 27.22 -13.44
C GLY A 121 -12.70 26.36 -13.36
N GLN A 122 -12.86 25.35 -14.21
CA GLN A 122 -13.96 24.40 -14.03
C GLN A 122 -13.56 23.24 -13.10
N LYS A 123 -14.55 22.66 -12.41
CA LYS A 123 -14.32 21.49 -11.56
C LYS A 123 -13.81 20.30 -12.37
N THR A 124 -12.80 19.61 -11.82
CA THR A 124 -12.22 18.40 -12.43
C THR A 124 -13.29 17.35 -12.73
N SER A 125 -14.25 17.14 -11.83
CA SER A 125 -15.38 16.22 -12.05
C SER A 125 -16.17 16.50 -13.32
N ARG A 126 -16.35 17.78 -13.71
CA ARG A 126 -17.04 18.14 -14.96
C ARG A 126 -16.21 17.81 -16.19
N ALA A 127 -14.90 18.07 -16.12
CA ALA A 127 -14.00 17.76 -17.23
C ALA A 127 -13.95 16.25 -17.49
N VAL A 128 -13.80 15.47 -16.45
CA VAL A 128 -13.75 14.01 -16.56
C VAL A 128 -15.07 13.44 -17.04
N LYS A 129 -16.22 13.95 -16.56
CA LYS A 129 -17.52 13.53 -17.09
C LYS A 129 -17.60 13.76 -18.61
N LYS A 130 -17.07 14.86 -19.11
CA LYS A 130 -17.02 15.13 -20.55
C LYS A 130 -16.11 14.16 -21.30
N ILE A 131 -14.93 13.85 -20.73
CA ILE A 131 -14.02 12.85 -21.30
C ILE A 131 -14.71 11.49 -21.33
N CYS A 132 -15.31 11.07 -20.21
CA CYS A 132 -16.03 9.79 -20.13
C CYS A 132 -17.15 9.70 -21.18
N THR A 133 -17.92 10.75 -21.34
CA THR A 133 -18.98 10.81 -22.37
C THR A 133 -18.40 10.68 -23.78
N LEU A 134 -17.30 11.39 -24.08
CA LEU A 134 -16.64 11.35 -25.37
C LEU A 134 -16.09 9.95 -25.71
N ILE A 135 -15.54 9.25 -24.73
CA ILE A 135 -14.98 7.89 -24.91
C ILE A 135 -16.01 6.76 -24.69
N GLY A 136 -17.29 7.08 -24.54
CA GLY A 136 -18.38 6.12 -24.46
C GLY A 136 -18.60 5.48 -23.08
N ILE A 137 -18.11 6.10 -22.00
CA ILE A 137 -18.44 5.68 -20.62
C ILE A 137 -19.75 6.32 -20.23
N THR A 138 -20.77 5.51 -19.89
CA THR A 138 -22.11 6.00 -19.58
C THR A 138 -22.17 6.70 -18.22
N SER A 139 -23.15 7.62 -18.07
CA SER A 139 -23.39 8.36 -16.84
C SER A 139 -23.75 7.44 -15.65
N ASN A 140 -24.35 6.29 -15.91
CA ASN A 140 -24.69 5.32 -14.87
C ASN A 140 -23.44 4.70 -14.23
N THR A 141 -22.43 4.35 -15.04
CA THR A 141 -21.16 3.82 -14.55
C THR A 141 -20.45 4.84 -13.65
N TYR A 142 -20.51 6.13 -14.02
CA TYR A 142 -19.93 7.20 -13.22
C TYR A 142 -20.68 7.42 -11.89
N SER A 143 -22.01 7.41 -11.92
CA SER A 143 -22.84 7.56 -10.71
C SER A 143 -22.68 6.39 -9.75
N ASP A 144 -22.61 5.17 -10.26
CA ASP A 144 -22.36 3.98 -9.44
C ASP A 144 -20.97 4.00 -8.83
N PHE A 145 -20.01 4.50 -9.57
CA PHE A 145 -18.68 4.76 -9.09
C PHE A 145 -18.68 5.79 -7.95
N GLU A 146 -19.31 6.96 -8.13
CA GLU A 146 -19.39 7.98 -7.07
C GLU A 146 -20.04 7.42 -5.79
N LYS A 147 -21.10 6.62 -5.91
CA LYS A 147 -21.76 5.99 -4.77
C LYS A 147 -20.85 4.99 -4.03
N ARG A 148 -20.11 4.17 -4.77
CA ARG A 148 -19.17 3.21 -4.18
C ARG A 148 -18.08 3.90 -3.38
N TYR A 149 -17.56 4.99 -3.91
CA TYR A 149 -16.41 5.67 -3.32
C TYR A 149 -16.74 6.80 -2.36
N ALA A 150 -17.97 7.32 -2.37
CA ALA A 150 -18.42 8.28 -1.37
C ALA A 150 -18.25 7.74 0.07
N LYS A 151 -18.39 6.42 0.25
CA LYS A 151 -18.15 5.78 1.56
C LYS A 151 -16.68 5.76 1.98
N TYR A 152 -15.76 5.85 1.05
CA TYR A 152 -14.33 5.87 1.33
C TYR A 152 -13.75 7.29 1.39
N SER A 153 -14.54 8.32 1.02
CA SER A 153 -14.04 9.69 0.92
C SER A 153 -13.73 10.33 2.27
N ASP A 154 -14.41 9.90 3.32
CA ASP A 154 -14.20 10.43 4.65
C ASP A 154 -12.97 9.83 5.35
N ALA A 155 -12.48 8.70 4.86
CA ALA A 155 -11.36 7.97 5.46
C ALA A 155 -9.99 8.37 4.90
N ILE A 156 -9.92 9.07 3.76
CA ILE A 156 -8.64 9.42 3.12
C ILE A 156 -8.68 10.88 2.71
N ASN A 157 -8.34 11.77 3.62
CA ASN A 157 -7.99 13.13 3.27
C ASN A 157 -6.49 13.16 2.89
N PRO A 158 -6.11 13.34 1.60
CA PRO A 158 -4.72 13.24 1.18
C PRO A 158 -3.85 14.43 1.61
N LEU A 159 -4.45 15.45 2.20
CA LEU A 159 -3.78 16.67 2.64
C LEU A 159 -3.45 16.52 4.14
N ASP A 160 -2.18 16.47 4.46
CA ASP A 160 -1.63 16.47 5.83
C ASP A 160 -1.96 15.24 6.70
N VAL A 161 -1.93 14.05 6.14
CA VAL A 161 -2.07 12.84 6.94
C VAL A 161 -0.71 12.42 7.50
N VAL A 162 -0.61 12.39 8.82
CA VAL A 162 0.46 11.68 9.50
C VAL A 162 0.22 10.18 9.30
N ARG A 163 1.22 9.50 8.74
CA ARG A 163 1.21 8.05 8.60
C ARG A 163 2.23 7.45 9.55
N HIS A 164 1.76 6.55 10.39
CA HIS A 164 2.66 5.74 11.20
C HIS A 164 3.31 4.70 10.31
N THR A 165 4.62 4.83 10.17
CA THR A 165 5.40 4.06 9.22
C THR A 165 6.34 3.12 9.98
N ILE A 166 6.39 1.89 9.52
CA ILE A 166 7.25 0.85 10.07
C ILE A 166 8.20 0.36 8.99
N LEU A 167 9.48 0.32 9.30
CA LEU A 167 10.50 -0.37 8.53
C LEU A 167 11.05 -1.51 9.36
N SER A 168 10.77 -2.74 8.96
CA SER A 168 10.94 -3.93 9.79
C SER A 168 11.82 -5.00 9.16
N VAL A 169 12.57 -5.67 10.01
CA VAL A 169 13.22 -6.95 9.74
C VAL A 169 12.69 -8.05 10.67
N ASN A 170 11.59 -7.80 11.40
CA ASN A 170 10.96 -8.78 12.27
C ASN A 170 10.36 -9.93 11.44
N PRO A 171 10.65 -11.20 11.76
CA PRO A 171 10.09 -12.35 11.05
C PRO A 171 8.57 -12.36 10.94
N VAL A 172 7.88 -11.91 11.98
CA VAL A 172 6.42 -11.84 12.03
C VAL A 172 5.87 -10.90 10.96
N ASP A 173 6.53 -9.77 10.72
CA ASP A 173 6.10 -8.79 9.73
C ASP A 173 6.19 -9.32 8.30
N TYR A 174 7.15 -10.19 7.99
CA TYR A 174 7.19 -10.88 6.70
C TYR A 174 6.00 -11.83 6.54
N LEU A 175 5.71 -12.62 7.56
CA LEU A 175 4.60 -13.57 7.54
C LEU A 175 3.24 -12.87 7.41
N LEU A 176 3.07 -11.74 8.06
CA LEU A 176 1.86 -10.92 8.03
C LEU A 176 1.88 -9.83 6.93
N SER A 177 2.90 -9.80 6.09
CA SER A 177 3.05 -8.74 5.08
C SER A 177 1.91 -8.67 4.07
N SER A 178 1.17 -9.75 3.87
CA SER A 178 0.00 -9.79 2.97
C SER A 178 -1.31 -9.32 3.59
N ASN A 179 -1.33 -9.03 4.89
CA ASN A 179 -2.53 -8.57 5.57
C ASN A 179 -2.69 -7.07 5.39
N GLY A 180 -3.87 -6.62 5.00
CA GLY A 180 -4.19 -5.21 4.77
C GLY A 180 -5.66 -4.89 5.03
N ASN A 181 -6.05 -3.63 4.87
CA ASN A 181 -7.39 -3.13 5.17
C ASN A 181 -8.49 -3.78 4.33
N SER A 182 -8.22 -3.96 3.04
CA SER A 182 -9.21 -4.47 2.08
C SER A 182 -8.53 -5.24 0.95
N TRP A 183 -7.31 -5.65 1.17
CA TRP A 183 -6.51 -6.36 0.18
C TRP A 183 -5.74 -7.51 0.81
N SER A 184 -5.45 -8.49 -0.02
CA SER A 184 -4.52 -9.55 0.26
C SER A 184 -3.67 -9.80 -0.97
N SER A 185 -2.53 -10.44 -0.81
CA SER A 185 -1.67 -10.80 -1.93
C SER A 185 -1.44 -12.30 -2.00
N CYS A 186 -0.88 -12.76 -3.11
CA CYS A 186 -0.49 -14.15 -3.30
C CYS A 186 0.58 -14.66 -2.30
N HIS A 187 1.18 -13.77 -1.50
CA HIS A 187 2.11 -14.11 -0.42
C HIS A 187 1.42 -14.33 0.94
N THR A 188 0.08 -14.30 0.99
CA THR A 188 -0.64 -14.58 2.24
C THR A 188 -0.45 -16.03 2.69
N LEU A 189 -0.39 -16.21 4.01
CA LEU A 189 -0.39 -17.53 4.63
C LEU A 189 -1.80 -18.14 4.73
N ASP A 190 -2.84 -17.33 4.52
CA ASP A 190 -4.22 -17.79 4.58
C ASP A 190 -4.55 -18.68 3.37
N LYS A 191 -4.61 -19.98 3.62
CA LYS A 191 -4.97 -21.00 2.61
C LYS A 191 -6.41 -20.90 2.08
N ASN A 192 -7.31 -20.22 2.82
CA ASN A 192 -8.69 -20.00 2.40
C ASN A 192 -8.82 -18.76 1.51
N ASN A 193 -7.79 -17.96 1.41
CA ASN A 193 -7.78 -16.82 0.50
C ASN A 193 -7.62 -17.31 -0.94
N PRO A 194 -8.47 -16.91 -1.91
CA PRO A 194 -8.37 -17.35 -3.30
C PRO A 194 -7.03 -16.95 -3.97
N ASN A 195 -6.35 -15.94 -3.45
CA ASN A 195 -5.00 -15.54 -3.87
C ASN A 195 -3.92 -16.20 -3.00
N GLY A 196 -4.32 -17.04 -2.05
CA GLY A 196 -3.47 -17.56 -1.02
C GLY A 196 -2.72 -18.82 -1.39
N PHE A 197 -2.20 -19.41 -0.38
CA PHE A 197 -1.30 -20.52 -0.22
C PHE A 197 -1.44 -21.64 -1.28
N SER A 198 -1.10 -21.37 -2.51
CA SER A 198 -0.96 -22.42 -3.53
C SER A 198 0.46 -22.41 -4.10
N GLY A 199 1.38 -23.04 -3.39
CA GLY A 199 2.68 -23.39 -3.97
C GLY A 199 3.72 -22.27 -3.98
N CYS A 200 4.14 -21.79 -5.12
CA CYS A 200 5.36 -20.97 -5.30
C CYS A 200 5.36 -19.60 -4.62
N HIS A 201 4.20 -18.99 -4.40
CA HIS A 201 4.15 -17.62 -3.88
C HIS A 201 4.37 -17.55 -2.37
N CYS A 202 4.02 -18.60 -1.65
CA CYS A 202 4.33 -18.69 -0.22
C CYS A 202 5.83 -18.87 0.05
N SER A 203 6.53 -19.55 -0.84
CA SER A 203 7.99 -19.65 -0.79
C SER A 203 8.66 -18.28 -0.97
N GLY A 204 8.03 -17.33 -1.70
CA GLY A 204 8.49 -15.96 -1.85
C GLY A 204 8.59 -15.23 -0.52
N THR A 205 7.58 -15.34 0.36
CA THR A 205 7.63 -14.75 1.70
C THR A 205 8.82 -15.28 2.51
N MET A 206 9.07 -16.59 2.44
CA MET A 206 10.22 -17.20 3.11
C MET A 206 11.55 -16.75 2.49
N SER A 207 11.61 -16.58 1.18
CA SER A 207 12.81 -16.04 0.53
C SER A 207 13.12 -14.63 1.04
N TYR A 208 12.15 -13.74 1.12
CA TYR A 208 12.32 -12.38 1.63
C TYR A 208 12.68 -12.35 3.12
N LEU A 209 12.10 -13.26 3.91
CA LEU A 209 12.46 -13.42 5.32
C LEU A 209 13.92 -13.83 5.49
N LEU A 210 14.40 -14.75 4.66
CA LEU A 210 15.70 -15.39 4.82
C LEU A 210 16.83 -14.74 4.01
N ASP A 211 16.54 -13.88 3.05
CA ASP A 211 17.60 -13.14 2.35
C ASP A 211 18.25 -12.09 3.25
N GLY A 212 19.42 -11.60 2.87
CA GLY A 212 20.19 -10.60 3.61
C GLY A 212 19.85 -9.15 3.27
N THR A 213 18.95 -8.89 2.31
CA THR A 213 18.80 -7.57 1.69
C THR A 213 17.39 -6.98 1.79
N THR A 214 16.37 -7.78 2.03
CA THR A 214 14.98 -7.33 2.02
C THR A 214 14.48 -6.91 3.39
N MET A 215 13.84 -5.76 3.47
CA MET A 215 13.10 -5.25 4.62
C MET A 215 11.61 -5.11 4.26
N VAL A 216 10.73 -5.18 5.26
CA VAL A 216 9.29 -4.90 5.09
C VAL A 216 9.01 -3.48 5.50
N TYR A 217 8.42 -2.72 4.60
CA TYR A 217 7.90 -1.38 4.88
C TYR A 217 6.38 -1.43 4.85
N TYR A 218 5.74 -0.84 5.84
CA TYR A 218 4.29 -0.69 5.85
C TYR A 218 3.84 0.55 6.60
N GLN A 219 2.63 0.99 6.32
CA GLN A 219 1.97 2.11 6.99
C GLN A 219 0.68 1.66 7.63
N VAL A 220 0.37 2.24 8.78
CA VAL A 220 -0.85 2.02 9.55
C VAL A 220 -1.51 3.37 9.88
N ASP A 221 -2.82 3.34 10.16
CA ASP A 221 -3.60 4.57 10.41
C ASP A 221 -3.37 5.17 11.79
N LYS A 222 -2.95 4.38 12.75
CA LYS A 222 -2.75 4.79 14.13
C LYS A 222 -1.37 4.41 14.61
N GLU A 223 -0.97 5.02 15.71
CA GLU A 223 0.28 4.71 16.35
C GLU A 223 0.39 3.20 16.62
N TYR A 224 1.50 2.63 16.19
CA TYR A 224 1.77 1.22 16.30
C TYR A 224 2.43 0.93 17.65
N ASP A 225 1.71 0.27 18.53
CA ASP A 225 2.23 -0.10 19.86
C ASP A 225 3.07 -1.38 19.86
N GLY A 226 3.06 -2.09 18.73
CA GLY A 226 3.83 -3.31 18.54
C GLY A 226 3.28 -4.55 19.24
N ASN A 227 2.14 -4.43 19.91
CA ASN A 227 1.55 -5.54 20.68
C ASN A 227 0.47 -6.28 19.88
N ASP A 228 -0.20 -5.58 18.96
CA ASP A 228 -1.29 -6.11 18.14
C ASP A 228 -0.90 -6.26 16.66
N LEU A 229 0.24 -6.87 16.39
CA LEU A 229 0.66 -7.22 15.02
C LEU A 229 -0.39 -8.03 14.24
N GLU A 230 -1.28 -8.69 14.95
CA GLU A 230 -2.23 -9.62 14.37
C GLU A 230 -3.27 -8.93 13.50
N PHE A 231 -3.62 -7.67 13.78
CA PHE A 231 -4.84 -7.06 13.22
C PHE A 231 -4.72 -5.58 12.84
N GLU A 232 -3.53 -4.96 12.95
CA GLU A 232 -3.41 -3.60 12.42
C GLU A 232 -3.49 -3.63 10.90
N PRO A 233 -4.60 -3.12 10.33
CA PRO A 233 -4.77 -3.16 8.89
C PRO A 233 -3.73 -2.25 8.24
N LYS A 234 -2.86 -2.83 7.44
CA LYS A 234 -1.84 -2.08 6.70
C LYS A 234 -2.47 -1.32 5.55
N ILE A 235 -2.22 -0.02 5.47
CA ILE A 235 -2.70 0.83 4.38
C ILE A 235 -1.88 0.57 3.13
N ILE A 236 -0.56 0.54 3.30
CA ILE A 236 0.43 0.29 2.26
C ILE A 236 1.43 -0.73 2.79
N ARG A 237 1.90 -1.57 1.90
CA ARG A 237 2.99 -2.49 2.13
C ARG A 237 3.95 -2.45 0.95
N GLN A 238 5.24 -2.52 1.24
CA GLN A 238 6.29 -2.60 0.24
C GLN A 238 7.45 -3.45 0.77
N LEU A 239 8.13 -4.14 -0.14
CA LEU A 239 9.42 -4.76 0.14
C LEU A 239 10.51 -3.81 -0.31
N PHE A 240 11.47 -3.57 0.57
CA PHE A 240 12.65 -2.76 0.31
C PHE A 240 13.86 -3.68 0.16
N HIS A 241 14.59 -3.52 -0.91
CA HIS A 241 15.89 -4.17 -1.11
C HIS A 241 16.99 -3.14 -0.89
N TYR A 242 17.94 -3.51 -0.04
CA TYR A 242 19.13 -2.73 0.27
C TYR A 242 20.32 -3.22 -0.56
#